data_0d018ec56d0d7dce969859a6d3b6a311
#
_entry.id   0d018ec56d0d7dce969859a6d3b6a311
#
_cell.length_a   1.000
_cell.length_b   1.000
_cell.length_c   1.000
_cell.angle_alpha   90.00
_cell.angle_beta   90.00
_cell.angle_gamma   90.00
#
_symmetry.space_group_name_H-M   'P 1'
#
loop_
_entity.id
_entity.type
_entity.pdbx_description
1 polymer ?
#
loop_
_entity_poly.entity_id
_entity_poly.type
_entity_poly.pdbx_seq_one_letter_code
_entity_poly.pdbx_strand_id
1 'polypeptide(L)'
;MKLPGTPTPMKIWIASDGIEIAGDHWGNPSGPLVILQHGGGQTRHAWKNTGETLGNAGYHAVAFDARGHGDTGWAEPGHYGADFMVEDLRSVIKALDGKTPILVGASMGGGTSLIAIGEKKISSKALVLVDMAPRIEQEGQQQIQDFMDQCPNGFDSLLCHFQCEKRGSCHHR
;
A
#
# COMPACT_ATOMS: atom_id res chain seq x y z
N MET A 1 -11.30 -4.41 9.89
CA MET A 1 -11.44 -5.58 10.81
C MET A 1 -10.11 -6.32 10.83
N LYS A 2 -9.47 -6.42 12.00
CA LYS A 2 -8.17 -7.08 12.13
C LYS A 2 -8.33 -8.58 11.96
N LEU A 3 -7.61 -9.18 11.00
CA LEU A 3 -7.63 -10.63 10.83
C LEU A 3 -6.92 -11.31 12.00
N PRO A 4 -7.47 -12.39 12.57
CA PRO A 4 -6.82 -13.15 13.63
C PRO A 4 -5.42 -13.60 13.20
N GLY A 5 -4.42 -13.39 14.07
CA GLY A 5 -3.03 -13.82 13.81
C GLY A 5 -2.18 -12.85 12.98
N THR A 6 -2.72 -11.72 12.51
CA THR A 6 -1.89 -10.68 11.89
C THR A 6 -1.03 -9.97 12.94
N PRO A 7 0.26 -9.72 12.66
CA PRO A 7 1.14 -8.99 13.57
C PRO A 7 0.60 -7.59 13.85
N THR A 8 0.74 -7.14 15.09
CA THR A 8 0.42 -5.76 15.46
C THR A 8 1.38 -4.81 14.74
N PRO A 9 0.90 -3.67 14.19
CA PRO A 9 1.76 -2.69 13.56
C PRO A 9 2.80 -2.16 14.57
N MET A 10 4.04 -2.00 14.10
CA MET A 10 5.13 -1.48 14.92
C MET A 10 4.96 0.01 15.21
N LYS A 11 4.21 0.72 14.33
CA LYS A 11 4.02 2.16 14.40
C LYS A 11 2.63 2.55 13.93
N ILE A 12 2.10 3.61 14.53
CA ILE A 12 0.90 4.32 14.05
C ILE A 12 1.30 5.77 13.81
N TRP A 13 0.94 6.31 12.66
CA TRP A 13 1.04 7.72 12.31
C TRP A 13 -0.37 8.28 12.15
N ILE A 14 -0.52 9.59 12.28
CA ILE A 14 -1.80 10.26 12.09
C ILE A 14 -1.75 11.05 10.78
N ALA A 15 -2.68 10.75 9.88
CA ALA A 15 -2.88 11.51 8.66
C ALA A 15 -3.41 12.93 8.95
N SER A 16 -3.35 13.82 7.98
CA SER A 16 -3.81 15.20 8.13
C SER A 16 -5.31 15.31 8.42
N ASP A 17 -6.09 14.30 8.04
CA ASP A 17 -7.54 14.17 8.30
C ASP A 17 -7.88 13.32 9.53
N GLY A 18 -6.87 12.92 10.31
CA GLY A 18 -7.04 12.19 11.57
C GLY A 18 -7.06 10.67 11.44
N ILE A 19 -6.92 10.12 10.23
CA ILE A 19 -6.86 8.66 10.04
C ILE A 19 -5.56 8.12 10.66
N GLU A 20 -5.70 7.01 11.40
CA GLU A 20 -4.57 6.25 11.93
C GLU A 20 -3.97 5.39 10.82
N ILE A 21 -2.70 5.65 10.47
CA ILE A 21 -1.94 4.91 9.46
C ILE A 21 -1.04 3.91 10.15
N ALA A 22 -1.29 2.63 9.94
CA ALA A 22 -0.52 1.53 10.50
C ALA A 22 0.69 1.19 9.64
N GLY A 23 1.84 0.96 10.27
CA GLY A 23 3.05 0.61 9.54
C GLY A 23 4.06 -0.17 10.35
N ASP A 24 5.05 -0.69 9.63
CA ASP A 24 6.20 -1.40 10.15
C ASP A 24 7.48 -0.75 9.64
N HIS A 25 8.57 -0.91 10.38
CA HIS A 25 9.87 -0.36 9.97
C HIS A 25 11.01 -1.31 10.31
N TRP A 26 12.09 -1.20 9.56
CA TRP A 26 13.29 -2.03 9.68
C TRP A 26 14.54 -1.17 9.53
N GLY A 27 15.61 -1.60 10.18
CA GLY A 27 16.92 -0.95 10.11
C GLY A 27 17.05 0.26 11.01
N ASN A 28 18.15 1.01 10.81
CA ASN A 28 18.47 2.16 11.63
C ASN A 28 17.69 3.41 11.17
N PRO A 29 16.91 4.07 12.05
CA PRO A 29 16.21 5.32 11.72
C PRO A 29 17.11 6.44 11.20
N SER A 30 18.41 6.41 11.47
CA SER A 30 19.38 7.37 10.93
C SER A 30 19.81 7.06 9.49
N GLY A 31 19.50 5.86 8.97
CA GLY A 31 19.84 5.45 7.61
C GLY A 31 19.03 6.21 6.53
N PRO A 32 19.41 6.02 5.25
CA PRO A 32 18.62 6.55 4.15
C PRO A 32 17.20 5.97 4.16
N LEU A 33 16.19 6.84 4.09
CA LEU A 33 14.79 6.45 4.15
C LEU A 33 14.32 5.81 2.85
N VAL A 34 13.71 4.63 2.97
CA VAL A 34 12.99 3.94 1.89
C VAL A 34 11.55 3.73 2.33
N ILE A 35 10.59 4.21 1.54
CA ILE A 35 9.16 3.98 1.81
C ILE A 35 8.62 2.97 0.81
N LEU A 36 7.98 1.93 1.32
CA LEU A 36 7.44 0.78 0.60
C LEU A 36 5.92 0.84 0.63
N GLN A 37 5.28 0.98 -0.54
CA GLN A 37 3.84 1.12 -0.69
C GLN A 37 3.26 -0.06 -1.46
N HIS A 38 2.29 -0.75 -0.88
CA HIS A 38 1.65 -1.95 -1.44
C HIS A 38 0.64 -1.63 -2.54
N GLY A 39 0.26 -2.64 -3.32
CA GLY A 39 -0.79 -2.59 -4.31
C GLY A 39 -2.20 -2.69 -3.72
N GLY A 40 -3.22 -2.39 -4.52
CA GLY A 40 -4.61 -2.55 -4.12
C GLY A 40 -4.91 -3.97 -3.64
N GLY A 41 -5.71 -4.12 -2.58
CA GLY A 41 -6.05 -5.40 -1.98
C GLY A 41 -4.93 -6.10 -1.21
N GLN A 42 -3.75 -5.48 -1.12
CA GLN A 42 -2.61 -5.96 -0.32
C GLN A 42 -2.50 -5.21 1.01
N THR A 43 -1.46 -5.51 1.77
CA THR A 43 -1.12 -4.83 3.01
C THR A 43 0.40 -4.62 3.10
N ARG A 44 0.87 -3.85 4.10
CA ARG A 44 2.29 -3.63 4.41
C ARG A 44 3.08 -4.93 4.56
N HIS A 45 2.41 -6.03 4.92
CA HIS A 45 3.07 -7.34 5.10
C HIS A 45 3.67 -7.91 3.81
N ALA A 46 3.18 -7.50 2.62
CA ALA A 46 3.78 -7.85 1.34
C ALA A 46 5.25 -7.41 1.23
N TRP A 47 5.63 -6.38 1.99
CA TRP A 47 6.98 -5.81 1.97
C TRP A 47 7.91 -6.31 3.08
N LYS A 48 7.46 -7.23 3.96
CA LYS A 48 8.22 -7.67 5.13
C LYS A 48 9.66 -8.08 4.77
N ASN A 49 9.81 -9.04 3.85
CA ASN A 49 11.13 -9.56 3.48
C ASN A 49 12.03 -8.49 2.83
N THR A 50 11.44 -7.62 1.99
CA THR A 50 12.15 -6.49 1.39
C THR A 50 12.59 -5.49 2.44
N GLY A 51 11.70 -5.16 3.38
CA GLY A 51 11.99 -4.27 4.50
C GLY A 51 13.13 -4.78 5.38
N GLU A 52 13.11 -6.06 5.74
CA GLU A 52 14.19 -6.72 6.50
C GLU A 52 15.53 -6.68 5.73
N THR A 53 15.50 -6.99 4.44
CA THR A 53 16.70 -6.97 3.58
C THR A 53 17.29 -5.56 3.50
N LEU A 54 16.46 -4.55 3.26
CA LEU A 54 16.91 -3.15 3.22
C LEU A 54 17.42 -2.67 4.57
N GLY A 55 16.74 -3.04 5.67
CA GLY A 55 17.17 -2.72 7.03
C GLY A 55 18.55 -3.29 7.33
N ASN A 56 18.82 -4.55 6.96
CA ASN A 56 20.11 -5.21 7.10
C ASN A 56 21.19 -4.56 6.20
N ALA A 57 20.80 -3.97 5.08
CA ALA A 57 21.70 -3.23 4.20
C ALA A 57 21.96 -1.76 4.63
N GLY A 58 21.47 -1.35 5.82
CA GLY A 58 21.72 -0.03 6.40
C GLY A 58 20.72 1.05 6.02
N TYR A 59 19.62 0.71 5.36
CA TYR A 59 18.52 1.64 5.10
C TYR A 59 17.54 1.69 6.29
N HIS A 60 16.80 2.79 6.40
CA HIS A 60 15.59 2.86 7.19
C HIS A 60 14.41 2.54 6.28
N ALA A 61 13.98 1.29 6.24
CA ALA A 61 12.84 0.87 5.45
C ALA A 61 11.55 1.00 6.24
N VAL A 62 10.51 1.57 5.63
CA VAL A 62 9.19 1.79 6.23
C VAL A 62 8.13 1.31 5.25
N ALA A 63 7.23 0.44 5.70
CA ALA A 63 6.04 0.05 4.96
C ALA A 63 4.79 0.43 5.77
N PHE A 64 3.74 0.88 5.11
CA PHE A 64 2.48 1.20 5.78
C PHE A 64 1.29 0.70 4.95
N ASP A 65 0.18 0.46 5.64
CA ASP A 65 -1.09 0.13 5.01
C ASP A 65 -1.73 1.42 4.47
N ALA A 66 -2.13 1.42 3.21
CA ALA A 66 -2.94 2.50 2.65
C ALA A 66 -4.29 2.60 3.37
N ARG A 67 -4.92 3.78 3.36
CA ARG A 67 -6.27 3.98 3.92
C ARG A 67 -7.25 2.91 3.41
N GLY A 68 -8.06 2.36 4.31
CA GLY A 68 -8.99 1.28 4.03
C GLY A 68 -8.35 -0.10 3.82
N HIS A 69 -7.04 -0.26 4.05
CA HIS A 69 -6.33 -1.54 3.97
C HIS A 69 -5.72 -1.93 5.31
N GLY A 70 -5.59 -3.21 5.52
CA GLY A 70 -4.91 -3.80 6.68
C GLY A 70 -5.40 -3.28 8.02
N ASP A 71 -4.48 -2.74 8.81
CA ASP A 71 -4.75 -2.16 10.13
C ASP A 71 -4.93 -0.63 10.09
N THR A 72 -4.78 0.02 8.92
CA THR A 72 -5.04 1.45 8.75
C THR A 72 -6.53 1.76 8.80
N GLY A 73 -6.88 2.91 9.34
CA GLY A 73 -8.24 3.38 9.50
C GLY A 73 -9.01 3.50 8.17
N TRP A 74 -10.32 3.40 8.27
CA TRP A 74 -11.24 3.63 7.16
C TRP A 74 -11.58 5.12 7.06
N ALA A 75 -11.66 5.62 5.85
CA ALA A 75 -12.05 6.98 5.55
C ALA A 75 -13.57 7.08 5.27
N GLU A 76 -14.10 8.30 5.31
CA GLU A 76 -15.44 8.57 4.84
C GLU A 76 -15.59 8.25 3.34
N PRO A 77 -16.80 7.90 2.88
CA PRO A 77 -17.05 7.67 1.46
C PRO A 77 -16.56 8.85 0.61
N GLY A 78 -15.84 8.54 -0.46
CA GLY A 78 -15.24 9.54 -1.35
C GLY A 78 -13.83 9.99 -0.97
N HIS A 79 -13.30 9.63 0.20
CA HIS A 79 -11.96 10.01 0.66
C HIS A 79 -10.89 8.94 0.43
N TYR A 80 -11.02 8.18 -0.67
CA TYR A 80 -10.09 7.11 -1.07
C TYR A 80 -9.31 7.42 -2.35
N GLY A 81 -9.50 8.61 -2.91
CA GLY A 81 -8.82 9.02 -4.14
C GLY A 81 -7.32 9.23 -3.96
N ALA A 82 -6.62 9.34 -5.09
CA ALA A 82 -5.17 9.51 -5.12
C ALA A 82 -4.66 10.70 -4.30
N ASP A 83 -5.41 11.80 -4.27
CA ASP A 83 -5.04 12.99 -3.48
C ASP A 83 -4.94 12.69 -2.00
N PHE A 84 -5.89 11.93 -1.45
CA PHE A 84 -5.88 11.52 -0.05
C PHE A 84 -4.72 10.57 0.26
N MET A 85 -4.43 9.62 -0.63
CA MET A 85 -3.29 8.70 -0.48
C MET A 85 -1.95 9.45 -0.53
N VAL A 86 -1.85 10.50 -1.35
CA VAL A 86 -0.66 11.37 -1.41
C VAL A 86 -0.51 12.15 -0.10
N GLU A 87 -1.60 12.65 0.49
CA GLU A 87 -1.54 13.34 1.78
C GLU A 87 -1.18 12.38 2.93
N ASP A 88 -1.61 11.11 2.88
CA ASP A 88 -1.15 10.07 3.81
C ASP A 88 0.36 9.87 3.73
N LEU A 89 0.87 9.68 2.50
CA LEU A 89 2.30 9.55 2.26
C LEU A 89 3.09 10.76 2.79
N ARG A 90 2.58 11.99 2.58
CA ARG A 90 3.18 13.22 3.12
C ARG A 90 3.20 13.22 4.64
N SER A 91 2.10 12.79 5.27
CA SER A 91 1.97 12.71 6.73
C SER A 91 2.97 11.73 7.32
N VAL A 92 3.15 10.55 6.70
CA VAL A 92 4.16 9.57 7.09
C VAL A 92 5.57 10.14 6.94
N ILE A 93 5.91 10.76 5.80
CA ILE A 93 7.23 11.39 5.57
C ILE A 93 7.50 12.48 6.60
N LYS A 94 6.52 13.32 6.89
CA LYS A 94 6.65 14.38 7.91
C LYS A 94 6.94 13.82 9.29
N ALA A 95 6.26 12.74 9.67
CA ALA A 95 6.45 12.05 10.96
C ALA A 95 7.80 11.31 11.05
N LEU A 96 8.48 11.11 9.91
CA LEU A 96 9.83 10.55 9.79
C LEU A 96 10.90 11.65 9.59
N ASP A 97 10.74 12.77 10.29
CA ASP A 97 11.66 13.93 10.28
C ASP A 97 11.77 14.63 8.91
N GLY A 98 10.81 14.46 8.02
CA GLY A 98 10.77 15.10 6.71
C GLY A 98 11.93 14.72 5.79
N LYS A 99 12.57 13.59 6.01
CA LYS A 99 13.67 13.09 5.18
C LYS A 99 13.19 12.87 3.75
N THR A 100 14.02 13.25 2.78
CA THR A 100 13.75 12.94 1.37
C THR A 100 13.90 11.45 1.14
N PRO A 101 12.80 10.69 0.86
CA PRO A 101 12.83 9.24 0.75
C PRO A 101 13.29 8.74 -0.63
N ILE A 102 13.62 7.48 -0.69
CA ILE A 102 13.46 6.64 -1.89
C ILE A 102 12.04 6.06 -1.81
N LEU A 103 11.24 6.21 -2.85
CA LEU A 103 9.90 5.65 -2.93
C LEU A 103 9.90 4.35 -3.74
N VAL A 104 9.31 3.31 -3.19
CA VAL A 104 9.10 2.01 -3.85
C VAL A 104 7.62 1.71 -3.78
N GLY A 105 6.95 1.60 -4.92
CA GLY A 105 5.51 1.39 -4.96
C GLY A 105 5.10 0.33 -5.95
N ALA A 106 4.25 -0.59 -5.50
CA ALA A 106 3.61 -1.58 -6.35
C ALA A 106 2.21 -1.08 -6.77
N SER A 107 1.89 -1.16 -8.06
CA SER A 107 0.56 -0.85 -8.59
C SER A 107 -0.02 0.44 -7.99
N MET A 108 -1.05 0.37 -7.14
CA MET A 108 -1.68 1.52 -6.44
C MET A 108 -0.64 2.39 -5.70
N GLY A 109 0.29 1.80 -4.95
CA GLY A 109 1.35 2.53 -4.24
C GLY A 109 2.35 3.19 -5.19
N GLY A 110 2.60 2.56 -6.34
CA GLY A 110 3.40 3.15 -7.43
C GLY A 110 2.70 4.37 -8.04
N GLY A 111 1.38 4.27 -8.30
CA GLY A 111 0.56 5.37 -8.77
C GLY A 111 0.54 6.56 -7.83
N THR A 112 0.34 6.30 -6.52
CA THR A 112 0.41 7.31 -5.47
C THR A 112 1.75 8.05 -5.48
N SER A 113 2.86 7.29 -5.54
CA SER A 113 4.21 7.86 -5.59
C SER A 113 4.44 8.69 -6.85
N LEU A 114 3.99 8.20 -8.00
CA LEU A 114 4.15 8.87 -9.29
C LEU A 114 3.40 10.23 -9.32
N ILE A 115 2.15 10.24 -8.82
CA ILE A 115 1.35 11.46 -8.69
C ILE A 115 2.01 12.43 -7.73
N ALA A 116 2.43 11.95 -6.55
CA ALA A 116 3.06 12.78 -5.53
C ALA A 116 4.31 13.52 -6.03
N ILE A 117 5.14 12.84 -6.84
CA ILE A 117 6.34 13.42 -7.44
C ILE A 117 5.97 14.31 -8.64
N GLY A 118 5.11 13.82 -9.53
CA GLY A 118 4.71 14.52 -10.76
C GLY A 118 4.05 15.86 -10.47
N GLU A 119 3.22 15.93 -9.44
CA GLU A 119 2.57 17.15 -8.96
C GLU A 119 3.44 17.98 -7.99
N LYS A 120 4.69 17.58 -7.80
CA LYS A 120 5.65 18.27 -6.90
C LYS A 120 5.19 18.40 -5.45
N LYS A 121 4.29 17.52 -5.01
CA LYS A 121 3.82 17.46 -3.61
C LYS A 121 4.86 16.84 -2.68
N ILE A 122 5.73 15.98 -3.21
CA ILE A 122 6.81 15.30 -2.49
C ILE A 122 8.09 15.35 -3.31
N SER A 123 9.22 15.60 -2.64
CA SER A 123 10.56 15.40 -3.21
C SER A 123 11.03 13.98 -2.87
N SER A 124 11.66 13.31 -3.81
CA SER A 124 12.18 11.93 -3.66
C SER A 124 13.60 11.86 -4.23
N LYS A 125 14.44 11.00 -3.62
CA LYS A 125 15.79 10.69 -4.15
C LYS A 125 15.74 9.75 -5.35
N ALA A 126 14.77 8.83 -5.34
CA ALA A 126 14.53 7.89 -6.41
C ALA A 126 13.09 7.35 -6.32
N LEU A 127 12.58 6.84 -7.44
CA LEU A 127 11.30 6.17 -7.54
C LEU A 127 11.54 4.79 -8.19
N VAL A 128 11.05 3.75 -7.52
CA VAL A 128 11.02 2.37 -8.04
C VAL A 128 9.56 1.97 -8.21
N LEU A 129 9.18 1.65 -9.42
CA LEU A 129 7.84 1.15 -9.77
C LEU A 129 7.90 -0.37 -9.92
N VAL A 130 7.05 -1.06 -9.18
CA VAL A 130 6.97 -2.52 -9.19
C VAL A 130 5.62 -2.91 -9.77
N ASP A 131 5.67 -3.74 -10.82
CA ASP A 131 4.49 -4.26 -11.54
C ASP A 131 3.51 -3.12 -11.92
N MET A 132 4.07 -2.09 -12.54
CA MET A 132 3.33 -0.92 -12.96
C MET A 132 3.97 -0.25 -14.17
N ALA A 133 3.15 0.14 -15.13
CA ALA A 133 3.53 0.99 -16.25
C ALA A 133 2.98 2.41 -16.04
N PRO A 134 3.66 3.46 -16.56
CA PRO A 134 3.15 4.84 -16.52
C PRO A 134 1.83 5.01 -17.29
N ARG A 135 1.51 4.07 -18.15
CA ARG A 135 0.26 4.00 -18.89
C ARG A 135 -0.42 2.67 -18.58
N ILE A 136 -1.54 2.72 -17.88
CA ILE A 136 -2.33 1.54 -17.54
C ILE A 136 -3.30 1.27 -18.69
N GLU A 137 -3.33 0.01 -19.14
CA GLU A 137 -4.30 -0.45 -20.11
C GLU A 137 -5.68 -0.58 -19.46
N GLN A 138 -6.68 0.15 -19.96
CA GLN A 138 -8.00 0.23 -19.31
C GLN A 138 -8.71 -1.13 -19.23
N GLU A 139 -8.57 -1.98 -20.26
CA GLU A 139 -9.15 -3.33 -20.26
C GLU A 139 -8.58 -4.20 -19.14
N GLY A 140 -7.25 -4.19 -18.94
CA GLY A 140 -6.61 -4.96 -17.87
C GLY A 140 -7.01 -4.49 -16.48
N GLN A 141 -7.14 -3.17 -16.30
CA GLN A 141 -7.62 -2.60 -15.03
C GLN A 141 -9.07 -3.00 -14.74
N GLN A 142 -9.94 -2.96 -15.76
CA GLN A 142 -11.33 -3.37 -15.61
C GLN A 142 -11.46 -4.86 -15.26
N GLN A 143 -10.67 -5.72 -15.90
CA GLN A 143 -10.65 -7.16 -15.57
C GLN A 143 -10.28 -7.43 -14.10
N ILE A 144 -9.29 -6.70 -13.56
CA ILE A 144 -8.92 -6.81 -12.15
C ILE A 144 -10.07 -6.34 -11.26
N GLN A 145 -10.69 -5.21 -11.58
CA GLN A 145 -11.81 -4.67 -10.83
C GLN A 145 -13.00 -5.64 -10.85
N ASP A 146 -13.36 -6.13 -12.02
CA ASP A 146 -14.45 -7.09 -12.20
C ASP A 146 -14.21 -8.38 -11.38
N PHE A 147 -12.95 -8.85 -11.31
CA PHE A 147 -12.58 -9.98 -10.48
C PHE A 147 -12.75 -9.68 -8.99
N MET A 148 -12.31 -8.53 -8.52
CA MET A 148 -12.45 -8.12 -7.12
C MET A 148 -13.92 -7.95 -6.72
N ASP A 149 -14.77 -7.47 -7.63
CA ASP A 149 -16.20 -7.23 -7.38
C ASP A 149 -17.05 -8.52 -7.43
N GLN A 150 -16.50 -9.64 -7.93
CA GLN A 150 -17.23 -10.92 -8.00
C GLN A 150 -17.61 -11.48 -6.62
N CYS A 151 -16.85 -11.19 -5.58
CA CYS A 151 -17.08 -11.70 -4.23
C CYS A 151 -16.97 -10.59 -3.18
N PRO A 152 -17.93 -9.65 -3.14
CA PRO A 152 -17.88 -8.46 -2.26
C PRO A 152 -17.88 -8.83 -0.77
N ASN A 153 -18.35 -10.02 -0.42
CA ASN A 153 -18.34 -10.55 0.95
C ASN A 153 -17.17 -11.50 1.24
N GLY A 154 -16.23 -11.61 0.31
CA GLY A 154 -15.09 -12.53 0.37
C GLY A 154 -15.45 -13.94 -0.15
N PHE A 155 -14.52 -14.87 0.04
CA PHE A 155 -14.66 -16.26 -0.40
C PHE A 155 -14.87 -17.16 0.82
N ASP A 156 -15.74 -18.18 0.69
CA ASP A 156 -16.02 -19.15 1.76
C ASP A 156 -14.78 -19.96 2.16
N SER A 157 -13.82 -20.11 1.25
CA SER A 157 -12.55 -20.78 1.50
C SER A 157 -11.49 -20.42 0.46
N LEU A 158 -10.21 -20.70 0.76
CA LEU A 158 -9.12 -20.57 -0.20
C LEU A 158 -9.33 -21.43 -1.46
N LEU A 159 -9.98 -22.60 -1.31
CA LEU A 159 -10.29 -23.46 -2.44
C LEU A 159 -11.32 -22.82 -3.37
N CYS A 160 -12.32 -22.12 -2.83
CA CYS A 160 -13.31 -21.37 -3.59
C CYS A 160 -12.65 -20.25 -4.39
N HIS A 161 -11.72 -19.52 -3.79
CA HIS A 161 -10.92 -18.52 -4.47
C HIS A 161 -10.19 -19.09 -5.70
N PHE A 162 -9.41 -20.17 -5.54
CA PHE A 162 -8.69 -20.80 -6.65
C PHE A 162 -9.60 -21.36 -7.76
N GLN A 163 -10.80 -21.81 -7.41
CA GLN A 163 -11.77 -22.31 -8.39
C GLN A 163 -12.42 -21.17 -9.18
N CYS A 164 -12.65 -20.02 -8.53
CA CYS A 164 -13.16 -18.81 -9.15
C CYS A 164 -12.17 -18.25 -10.18
N GLU A 165 -10.90 -18.18 -9.80
CA GLU A 165 -9.80 -17.72 -10.66
C GLU A 165 -9.65 -18.57 -11.93
N LYS A 166 -9.83 -19.91 -11.81
CA LYS A 166 -9.74 -20.82 -12.96
C LYS A 166 -10.98 -20.86 -13.86
N ARG A 167 -12.15 -20.48 -13.36
CA ARG A 167 -13.42 -20.59 -14.09
C ARG A 167 -13.98 -19.26 -14.57
N GLY A 168 -13.41 -18.13 -14.13
CA GLY A 168 -13.88 -16.79 -14.47
C GLY A 168 -15.27 -16.45 -13.93
N SER A 169 -15.83 -17.27 -13.02
CA SER A 169 -17.11 -16.99 -12.36
C SER A 169 -17.22 -17.72 -11.02
N CYS A 170 -17.67 -16.98 -9.99
CA CYS A 170 -18.10 -17.56 -8.72
C CYS A 170 -19.55 -18.06 -8.84
N HIS A 171 -19.76 -19.36 -8.83
CA HIS A 171 -21.10 -19.92 -8.64
C HIS A 171 -21.28 -20.23 -7.15
N HIS A 172 -22.08 -19.41 -6.47
CA HIS A 172 -22.67 -19.80 -5.18
C HIS A 172 -23.67 -20.94 -5.43
N ARG A 173 -23.47 -22.07 -4.79
CA ARG A 173 -24.52 -23.09 -4.64
C ARG A 173 -25.28 -22.84 -3.36
#